data_64a84bde15c268175866a032dd163eae
#
_entry.id   64a84bde15c268175866a032dd163eae
#
_cell.length_a   1.000
_cell.length_b   1.000
_cell.length_c   1.000
_cell.angle_alpha   90.00
_cell.angle_beta   90.00
_cell.angle_gamma   90.00
#
_symmetry.space_group_name_H-M   'P 1'
#
loop_
_entity.id
_entity.type
_entity.pdbx_description
1 polymer ?
#
loop_
_entity_poly.entity_id
_entity_poly.type
_entity_poly.pdbx_seq_one_letter_code
_entity_poly.pdbx_strand_id
1 'polypeptide(L)'
;MAHRRWRWLLCAALACSLCLPVSASPSLEDAQDYGMDLSLTWAQEEGILLGTSPDQLTPDGEATRAMAVTVLHRYAGSPQANSSHPFSDVPAEAYYADAVAWAVETGLTNGKTAETFCPNDPISRQEFATLLYRLCVDRHGVPEQVGENNITTIADFTDHQAVAPYALPAMTWAVGELFLTGETNENGERLLQPQASILRGEMPQLLRQYDCLVEGNPAPLYRFAAEDVTQIQLRAGTGEVVTLTDPAEIARFLERVNAFTYTSQYNPEPAGGFYYFADITMRTGEVLQLELQPNELNHHILPPSSEQDFFSQEWLQSFYGTTT
;
A
#
# COMPACT_ATOMS: atom_id res chain seq x y z
N MET A 1 18.03 5.65 -17.96
CA MET A 1 16.88 5.40 -18.86
C MET A 1 16.94 4.08 -19.66
N ALA A 2 17.80 3.12 -19.37
CA ALA A 2 17.98 1.91 -20.20
C ALA A 2 17.64 0.57 -19.51
N HIS A 3 17.33 0.53 -18.22
CA HIS A 3 17.10 -0.73 -17.48
C HIS A 3 15.63 -1.17 -17.37
N ARG A 4 14.68 -0.33 -17.81
CA ARG A 4 13.24 -0.55 -17.64
C ARG A 4 12.57 -1.48 -18.67
N ARG A 5 13.30 -1.91 -19.73
CA ARG A 5 12.71 -2.67 -20.86
C ARG A 5 12.92 -4.19 -20.81
N TRP A 6 13.61 -4.74 -19.82
CA TRP A 6 13.97 -6.17 -19.83
C TRP A 6 13.06 -7.09 -19.01
N ARG A 7 12.25 -6.57 -18.12
CA ARG A 7 11.34 -7.43 -17.32
C ARG A 7 10.14 -7.98 -18.12
N TRP A 8 9.74 -7.33 -19.23
CA TRP A 8 8.59 -7.73 -20.05
C TRP A 8 8.91 -8.69 -21.22
N LEU A 9 10.18 -8.90 -21.57
CA LEU A 9 10.55 -9.71 -22.73
C LEU A 9 10.85 -11.18 -22.43
N LEU A 10 10.89 -11.61 -21.16
CA LEU A 10 11.11 -13.00 -20.79
C LEU A 10 9.83 -13.80 -20.51
N CYS A 11 8.67 -13.17 -20.41
CA CYS A 11 7.38 -13.87 -20.25
C CYS A 11 6.67 -14.24 -21.56
N ALA A 12 7.19 -13.83 -22.72
CA ALA A 12 6.50 -14.04 -24.01
C ALA A 12 6.93 -15.28 -24.81
N ALA A 13 7.78 -16.15 -24.29
CA ALA A 13 8.36 -17.25 -25.06
C ALA A 13 8.09 -18.68 -24.56
N LEU A 14 7.13 -18.88 -23.63
CA LEU A 14 6.69 -20.26 -23.27
C LEU A 14 5.19 -20.32 -22.93
N ALA A 15 4.36 -19.88 -23.84
CA ALA A 15 2.93 -20.14 -23.80
C ALA A 15 2.58 -21.29 -24.76
N CYS A 16 2.87 -22.52 -24.35
CA CYS A 16 2.17 -23.66 -24.91
C CYS A 16 2.11 -24.80 -23.88
N SER A 17 0.88 -25.13 -23.49
CA SER A 17 0.46 -26.38 -22.86
C SER A 17 0.85 -26.57 -21.39
N LEU A 18 -0.02 -26.19 -20.54
CA LEU A 18 -0.69 -26.94 -19.46
C LEU A 18 -1.47 -25.92 -18.63
N CYS A 19 -2.76 -25.76 -18.92
CA CYS A 19 -3.69 -25.19 -17.95
C CYS A 19 -3.76 -26.16 -16.77
N LEU A 20 -2.80 -26.00 -15.85
CA LEU A 20 -3.04 -26.42 -14.48
C LEU A 20 -4.01 -25.38 -13.90
N PRO A 21 -5.04 -25.81 -13.17
CA PRO A 21 -5.84 -24.85 -12.42
C PRO A 21 -4.87 -24.06 -11.57
N VAL A 22 -4.91 -22.74 -11.69
CA VAL A 22 -4.33 -21.84 -10.70
C VAL A 22 -5.05 -22.25 -9.41
N SER A 23 -4.39 -23.04 -8.59
CA SER A 23 -4.84 -23.25 -7.23
C SER A 23 -4.85 -21.86 -6.64
N ALA A 24 -6.03 -21.32 -6.35
CA ALA A 24 -6.17 -20.13 -5.54
C ALA A 24 -5.30 -20.41 -4.32
N SER A 25 -4.33 -19.55 -4.07
CA SER A 25 -3.56 -19.62 -2.81
C SER A 25 -4.60 -19.65 -1.71
N PRO A 26 -4.54 -20.59 -0.75
CA PRO A 26 -5.51 -20.62 0.32
C PRO A 26 -5.50 -19.22 0.96
N SER A 27 -6.65 -18.55 0.92
CA SER A 27 -6.82 -17.30 1.66
C SER A 27 -6.58 -17.65 3.11
N LEU A 28 -5.54 -17.05 3.71
CA LEU A 28 -5.25 -17.28 5.12
C LEU A 28 -6.45 -16.75 5.91
N GLU A 29 -7.00 -17.56 6.81
CA GLU A 29 -8.27 -17.26 7.49
C GLU A 29 -8.24 -15.90 8.20
N ASP A 30 -7.08 -15.53 8.75
CA ASP A 30 -6.87 -14.26 9.47
C ASP A 30 -6.59 -13.05 8.57
N ALA A 31 -6.39 -13.23 7.27
CA ALA A 31 -6.28 -12.12 6.32
C ALA A 31 -7.64 -11.60 5.87
N GLN A 32 -8.72 -12.39 6.02
CA GLN A 32 -10.07 -12.00 5.63
C GLN A 32 -10.67 -10.93 6.55
N ASP A 33 -10.25 -10.87 7.81
CA ASP A 33 -10.71 -9.86 8.78
C ASP A 33 -10.12 -8.46 8.52
N TYR A 34 -9.06 -8.36 7.70
CA TYR A 34 -8.46 -7.07 7.29
C TYR A 34 -9.25 -6.36 6.18
N GLY A 35 -10.42 -6.88 5.84
CA GLY A 35 -11.38 -6.24 4.96
C GLY A 35 -10.81 -5.98 3.57
N MET A 36 -10.85 -4.73 3.13
CA MET A 36 -10.49 -4.30 1.78
C MET A 36 -9.01 -3.91 1.62
N ASP A 37 -8.11 -4.34 2.51
CA ASP A 37 -6.69 -4.02 2.36
C ASP A 37 -6.03 -4.85 1.27
N LEU A 38 -6.03 -4.29 0.08
CA LEU A 38 -5.39 -4.88 -1.10
C LEU A 38 -3.87 -5.02 -0.98
N SER A 39 -3.25 -4.32 -0.01
CA SER A 39 -1.80 -4.38 0.19
C SER A 39 -1.37 -5.74 0.73
N LEU A 40 -2.17 -6.33 1.62
CA LEU A 40 -1.93 -7.69 2.12
C LEU A 40 -2.07 -8.73 1.01
N THR A 41 -3.17 -8.69 0.26
CA THR A 41 -3.40 -9.58 -0.88
C THR A 41 -2.28 -9.46 -1.92
N TRP A 42 -1.94 -8.22 -2.29
CA TRP A 42 -0.83 -7.95 -3.20
C TRP A 42 0.50 -8.53 -2.70
N ALA A 43 0.84 -8.30 -1.43
CA ALA A 43 2.10 -8.79 -0.88
C ALA A 43 2.17 -10.32 -0.80
N GLN A 44 1.03 -11.00 -0.64
CA GLN A 44 0.93 -12.45 -0.69
C GLN A 44 1.05 -12.98 -2.14
N GLU A 45 0.32 -12.40 -3.08
CA GLU A 45 0.34 -12.77 -4.50
C GLU A 45 1.75 -12.60 -5.11
N GLU A 46 2.45 -11.53 -4.73
CA GLU A 46 3.83 -11.27 -5.16
C GLU A 46 4.89 -12.05 -4.34
N GLY A 47 4.46 -12.84 -3.34
CA GLY A 47 5.38 -13.60 -2.49
C GLY A 47 6.25 -12.74 -1.57
N ILE A 48 5.89 -11.47 -1.36
CA ILE A 48 6.60 -10.50 -0.53
C ILE A 48 6.38 -10.81 0.96
N LEU A 49 5.12 -10.99 1.36
CA LEU A 49 4.75 -11.37 2.71
C LEU A 49 4.24 -12.81 2.73
N LEU A 50 4.91 -13.67 3.49
CA LEU A 50 4.51 -15.05 3.70
C LEU A 50 3.86 -15.23 5.08
N GLY A 51 3.02 -16.25 5.22
CA GLY A 51 2.40 -16.61 6.49
C GLY A 51 3.42 -16.97 7.58
N THR A 52 3.01 -16.85 8.83
CA THR A 52 3.76 -17.36 10.00
C THR A 52 3.60 -18.86 10.15
N SER A 53 2.52 -19.39 9.57
CA SER A 53 2.23 -20.82 9.39
C SER A 53 1.52 -21.02 8.05
N PRO A 54 1.27 -22.27 7.61
CA PRO A 54 0.54 -22.53 6.38
C PRO A 54 -0.84 -21.84 6.30
N ASP A 55 -1.49 -21.65 7.46
CA ASP A 55 -2.89 -21.20 7.55
C ASP A 55 -3.03 -19.80 8.18
N GLN A 56 -1.91 -19.13 8.56
CA GLN A 56 -1.97 -17.86 9.30
C GLN A 56 -0.98 -16.84 8.78
N LEU A 57 -1.46 -15.62 8.58
CA LEU A 57 -0.64 -14.45 8.24
C LEU A 57 -0.20 -13.66 9.47
N THR A 58 -1.02 -13.64 10.50
CA THR A 58 -0.83 -12.91 11.76
C THR A 58 -0.59 -11.41 11.53
N PRO A 59 -1.51 -10.70 10.86
CA PRO A 59 -1.31 -9.31 10.48
C PRO A 59 -1.20 -8.38 11.69
N ASP A 60 -1.91 -8.67 12.80
CA ASP A 60 -1.87 -7.92 14.06
C ASP A 60 -0.64 -8.20 14.93
N GLY A 61 0.20 -9.14 14.50
CA GLY A 61 1.45 -9.42 15.21
C GLY A 61 2.47 -8.31 15.00
N GLU A 62 3.29 -8.02 16.03
CA GLU A 62 4.40 -7.08 15.87
C GLU A 62 5.38 -7.56 14.79
N ALA A 63 5.79 -6.66 13.92
CA ALA A 63 6.83 -6.93 12.94
C ALA A 63 8.20 -6.89 13.59
N THR A 64 9.05 -7.87 13.28
CA THR A 64 10.44 -7.87 13.73
C THR A 64 11.36 -7.24 12.68
N ARG A 65 12.55 -6.85 13.10
CA ARG A 65 13.59 -6.32 12.22
C ARG A 65 13.97 -7.32 11.12
N ALA A 66 14.03 -8.61 11.44
CA ALA A 66 14.27 -9.67 10.46
C ALA A 66 13.14 -9.76 9.41
N MET A 67 11.89 -9.66 9.85
CA MET A 67 10.74 -9.66 8.95
C MET A 67 10.79 -8.45 7.99
N ALA A 68 11.10 -7.27 8.51
CA ALA A 68 11.16 -6.05 7.71
C ALA A 68 12.21 -6.14 6.58
N VAL A 69 13.44 -6.55 6.87
CA VAL A 69 14.45 -6.70 5.80
C VAL A 69 14.12 -7.83 4.84
N THR A 70 13.45 -8.90 5.32
CA THR A 70 13.02 -10.01 4.45
C THR A 70 11.93 -9.58 3.47
N VAL A 71 10.96 -8.79 3.92
CA VAL A 71 9.91 -8.21 3.07
C VAL A 71 10.52 -7.32 1.99
N LEU A 72 11.44 -6.42 2.36
CA LEU A 72 12.12 -5.55 1.40
C LEU A 72 13.03 -6.32 0.43
N HIS A 73 13.71 -7.35 0.89
CA HIS A 73 14.55 -8.22 0.06
C HIS A 73 13.70 -8.95 -0.99
N ARG A 74 12.56 -9.53 -0.59
CA ARG A 74 11.62 -10.19 -1.51
C ARG A 74 11.03 -9.19 -2.51
N TYR A 75 10.62 -8.02 -2.05
CA TYR A 75 10.16 -6.95 -2.93
C TYR A 75 11.22 -6.55 -3.96
N ALA A 76 12.50 -6.56 -3.58
CA ALA A 76 13.61 -6.31 -4.50
C ALA A 76 13.87 -7.46 -5.49
N GLY A 77 13.14 -8.58 -5.39
CA GLY A 77 13.33 -9.77 -6.22
C GLY A 77 14.35 -10.76 -5.67
N SER A 78 14.63 -10.70 -4.38
CA SER A 78 15.54 -11.59 -3.65
C SER A 78 16.95 -11.66 -4.27
N PRO A 79 17.63 -10.51 -4.49
CA PRO A 79 18.97 -10.50 -5.06
C PRO A 79 19.97 -11.16 -4.12
N GLN A 80 20.89 -11.95 -4.68
CA GLN A 80 21.99 -12.53 -3.89
C GLN A 80 23.00 -11.45 -3.50
N ALA A 81 23.36 -11.43 -2.23
CA ALA A 81 24.50 -10.61 -1.76
C ALA A 81 25.84 -11.25 -2.17
N ASN A 82 26.80 -10.40 -2.50
CA ASN A 82 28.17 -10.85 -2.85
C ASN A 82 29.03 -11.09 -1.62
N SER A 83 28.62 -10.58 -0.46
CA SER A 83 29.34 -10.68 0.82
C SER A 83 28.40 -11.12 1.94
N SER A 84 29.00 -11.72 2.97
CA SER A 84 28.28 -12.02 4.21
C SER A 84 28.13 -10.77 5.08
N HIS A 85 27.17 -10.80 6.00
CA HIS A 85 26.99 -9.75 7.01
C HIS A 85 27.98 -9.91 8.19
N PRO A 86 28.25 -8.83 8.97
CA PRO A 86 29.19 -8.86 10.10
C PRO A 86 28.55 -9.30 11.43
N PHE A 87 27.24 -9.56 11.48
CA PHE A 87 26.50 -9.71 12.72
C PHE A 87 26.60 -11.13 13.31
N SER A 88 26.99 -11.21 14.57
CA SER A 88 27.15 -12.47 15.30
C SER A 88 25.83 -13.12 15.73
N ASP A 89 24.77 -12.34 15.78
CA ASP A 89 23.40 -12.75 16.17
C ASP A 89 22.50 -13.15 14.98
N VAL A 90 23.08 -13.28 13.78
CA VAL A 90 22.40 -13.74 12.57
C VAL A 90 23.00 -15.06 12.12
N PRO A 91 22.38 -16.20 12.47
CA PRO A 91 22.85 -17.52 12.03
C PRO A 91 22.77 -17.67 10.51
N ALA A 92 23.74 -18.33 9.91
CA ALA A 92 23.80 -18.52 8.46
C ALA A 92 22.58 -19.28 7.89
N GLU A 93 21.95 -20.14 8.70
CA GLU A 93 20.78 -20.93 8.33
C GLU A 93 19.45 -20.22 8.61
N ALA A 94 19.49 -19.00 9.15
CA ALA A 94 18.29 -18.25 9.43
C ALA A 94 17.60 -17.84 8.10
N TYR A 95 16.25 -17.89 8.06
CA TYR A 95 15.47 -17.56 6.86
C TYR A 95 15.71 -16.12 6.36
N TYR A 96 16.25 -15.28 7.21
CA TYR A 96 16.54 -13.87 6.94
C TYR A 96 18.03 -13.60 6.67
N ALA A 97 18.90 -14.60 6.71
CA ALA A 97 20.35 -14.39 6.60
C ALA A 97 20.74 -13.70 5.27
N ASP A 98 20.22 -14.19 4.15
CA ASP A 98 20.47 -13.61 2.83
C ASP A 98 19.91 -12.18 2.73
N ALA A 99 18.72 -11.95 3.30
CA ALA A 99 18.10 -10.63 3.33
C ALA A 99 18.93 -9.63 4.16
N VAL A 100 19.49 -10.06 5.29
CA VAL A 100 20.38 -9.23 6.11
C VAL A 100 21.69 -8.94 5.38
N ALA A 101 22.28 -9.94 4.72
CA ALA A 101 23.51 -9.75 3.94
C ALA A 101 23.28 -8.73 2.81
N TRP A 102 22.19 -8.87 2.05
CA TRP A 102 21.78 -7.92 1.03
C TRP A 102 21.55 -6.51 1.60
N ALA A 103 20.84 -6.41 2.72
CA ALA A 103 20.54 -5.12 3.34
C ALA A 103 21.80 -4.39 3.85
N VAL A 104 22.84 -5.13 4.25
CA VAL A 104 24.15 -4.55 4.57
C VAL A 104 24.86 -4.08 3.30
N GLU A 105 24.93 -4.93 2.27
CA GLU A 105 25.63 -4.62 1.01
C GLU A 105 25.03 -3.38 0.31
N THR A 106 23.72 -3.24 0.33
CA THR A 106 23.00 -2.09 -0.26
C THR A 106 22.91 -0.87 0.66
N GLY A 107 23.45 -0.97 1.89
CA GLY A 107 23.41 0.12 2.86
C GLY A 107 22.05 0.37 3.51
N LEU A 108 21.07 -0.52 3.33
CA LEU A 108 19.76 -0.41 3.98
C LEU A 108 19.89 -0.49 5.50
N THR A 109 20.80 -1.33 6.01
CA THR A 109 21.04 -1.45 7.44
C THR A 109 22.51 -1.48 7.80
N ASN A 110 22.83 -0.92 8.98
CA ASN A 110 24.14 -1.03 9.60
C ASN A 110 24.10 -1.84 10.92
N GLY A 111 22.95 -2.52 11.17
CA GLY A 111 22.69 -3.19 12.44
C GLY A 111 22.24 -2.22 13.56
N LYS A 112 22.04 -2.76 14.74
CA LYS A 112 21.89 -1.95 15.99
C LYS A 112 23.27 -1.52 16.51
N THR A 113 24.26 -2.40 16.33
CA THR A 113 25.68 -2.14 16.55
C THR A 113 26.48 -2.68 15.37
N ALA A 114 27.80 -2.47 15.36
CA ALA A 114 28.67 -3.04 14.32
C ALA A 114 28.67 -4.59 14.32
N GLU A 115 28.28 -5.23 15.42
CA GLU A 115 28.37 -6.68 15.62
C GLU A 115 27.00 -7.36 15.78
N THR A 116 25.93 -6.58 15.93
CA THR A 116 24.57 -7.12 16.18
C THR A 116 23.52 -6.47 15.29
N PHE A 117 22.64 -7.31 14.75
CA PHE A 117 21.48 -6.90 13.97
C PHE A 117 20.22 -6.79 14.81
N CYS A 118 20.10 -7.61 15.87
CA CYS A 118 18.92 -7.78 16.71
C CYS A 118 17.69 -8.22 15.91
N PRO A 119 17.71 -9.41 15.27
CA PRO A 119 16.70 -9.84 14.30
C PRO A 119 15.29 -9.96 14.88
N ASN A 120 15.18 -10.32 16.16
CA ASN A 120 13.91 -10.58 16.86
C ASN A 120 13.33 -9.33 17.56
N ASP A 121 14.08 -8.22 17.58
CA ASP A 121 13.55 -6.98 18.15
C ASP A 121 12.38 -6.48 17.29
N PRO A 122 11.33 -5.93 17.90
CA PRO A 122 10.29 -5.19 17.17
C PRO A 122 10.92 -4.07 16.33
N ILE A 123 10.39 -3.85 15.14
CA ILE A 123 10.82 -2.71 14.32
C ILE A 123 9.86 -1.55 14.54
N SER A 124 10.41 -0.37 14.82
CA SER A 124 9.60 0.82 14.98
C SER A 124 9.20 1.46 13.63
N ARG A 125 8.16 2.29 13.66
CA ARG A 125 7.67 3.04 12.50
C ARG A 125 8.79 3.88 11.85
N GLN A 126 9.59 4.59 12.65
CA GLN A 126 10.73 5.37 12.14
C GLN A 126 11.86 4.50 11.56
N GLU A 127 12.08 3.29 12.12
CA GLU A 127 13.09 2.38 11.58
C GLU A 127 12.66 1.81 10.22
N PHE A 128 11.38 1.43 10.08
CA PHE A 128 10.88 0.93 8.80
C PHE A 128 10.87 2.03 7.73
N ALA A 129 10.42 3.24 8.06
CA ALA A 129 10.53 4.40 7.18
C ALA A 129 11.98 4.67 6.75
N THR A 130 12.96 4.46 7.68
CA THR A 130 14.38 4.59 7.37
C THR A 130 14.85 3.52 6.37
N LEU A 131 14.36 2.29 6.47
CA LEU A 131 14.67 1.24 5.50
C LEU A 131 14.10 1.57 4.12
N LEU A 132 12.84 2.03 4.03
CA LEU A 132 12.21 2.45 2.76
C LEU A 132 12.95 3.63 2.13
N TYR A 133 13.31 4.64 2.92
CA TYR A 133 14.09 5.78 2.44
C TYR A 133 15.44 5.35 1.85
N ARG A 134 16.16 4.46 2.55
CA ARG A 134 17.45 3.94 2.06
C ARG A 134 17.29 3.08 0.82
N LEU A 135 16.19 2.33 0.70
CA LEU A 135 15.85 1.61 -0.52
C LEU A 135 15.62 2.57 -1.69
N CYS A 136 14.93 3.69 -1.45
CA CYS A 136 14.75 4.75 -2.43
C CYS A 136 16.09 5.34 -2.86
N VAL A 137 16.96 5.65 -1.89
CA VAL A 137 18.31 6.21 -2.15
C VAL A 137 19.18 5.25 -2.98
N ASP A 138 19.14 3.95 -2.66
CA ASP A 138 19.89 2.92 -3.41
C ASP A 138 19.41 2.83 -4.87
N ARG A 139 18.11 2.92 -5.10
CA ARG A 139 17.51 2.75 -6.43
C ARG A 139 17.50 4.02 -7.28
N HIS A 140 17.25 5.15 -6.67
CA HIS A 140 16.93 6.41 -7.35
C HIS A 140 17.88 7.56 -7.01
N GLY A 141 18.78 7.36 -6.04
CA GLY A 141 19.57 8.44 -5.44
C GLY A 141 18.80 9.17 -4.34
N VAL A 142 19.45 10.15 -3.72
CA VAL A 142 18.83 10.95 -2.67
C VAL A 142 17.64 11.68 -3.27
N PRO A 143 16.41 11.48 -2.73
CA PRO A 143 15.24 12.22 -3.20
C PRO A 143 15.52 13.71 -3.10
N GLU A 144 15.21 14.46 -4.15
CA GLU A 144 15.18 15.92 -4.05
C GLU A 144 14.26 16.25 -2.88
N GLN A 145 14.66 17.23 -2.07
CA GLN A 145 13.84 17.62 -0.93
C GLN A 145 12.41 17.83 -1.42
N VAL A 146 11.50 17.12 -0.81
CA VAL A 146 10.08 17.15 -1.15
C VAL A 146 9.67 18.61 -1.28
N GLY A 147 9.24 19.00 -2.46
CA GLY A 147 9.21 20.39 -2.90
C GLY A 147 8.27 21.29 -2.10
N GLU A 148 8.32 22.57 -2.38
CA GLU A 148 7.54 23.64 -1.76
C GLU A 148 6.02 23.48 -1.79
N ASN A 149 5.52 22.38 -2.37
CA ASN A 149 4.10 22.02 -2.47
C ASN A 149 3.62 21.01 -1.42
N ASN A 150 4.44 20.71 -0.39
CA ASN A 150 4.03 19.77 0.64
C ASN A 150 2.99 20.37 1.56
N ILE A 151 1.80 19.83 1.47
CA ILE A 151 0.65 20.19 2.26
C ILE A 151 0.83 19.75 3.72
N THR A 152 1.59 18.68 3.96
CA THR A 152 1.86 18.13 5.29
C THR A 152 3.36 18.11 5.54
N THR A 153 3.76 18.65 6.67
CA THR A 153 5.14 18.64 7.15
C THR A 153 5.25 17.85 8.45
N ILE A 154 6.46 17.38 8.77
CA ILE A 154 6.68 16.69 10.05
C ILE A 154 6.29 17.55 11.26
N ALA A 155 6.34 18.88 11.14
CA ALA A 155 6.00 19.81 12.20
C ALA A 155 4.49 19.89 12.51
N ASP A 156 3.65 19.34 11.62
CA ASP A 156 2.19 19.27 11.83
C ASP A 156 1.78 18.18 12.85
N PHE A 157 2.75 17.39 13.29
CA PHE A 157 2.52 16.32 14.28
C PHE A 157 3.08 16.71 15.63
N THR A 158 2.27 16.56 16.67
CA THR A 158 2.60 17.04 18.03
C THR A 158 3.77 16.29 18.66
N ASP A 159 4.02 15.06 18.22
CA ASP A 159 5.09 14.17 18.70
C ASP A 159 6.33 14.13 17.76
N HIS A 160 6.44 15.04 16.80
CA HIS A 160 7.56 15.08 15.85
C HIS A 160 8.94 15.13 16.51
N GLN A 161 9.05 15.72 17.73
CA GLN A 161 10.29 15.77 18.48
C GLN A 161 10.74 14.41 19.02
N ALA A 162 9.86 13.41 19.05
CA ALA A 162 10.22 12.04 19.42
C ALA A 162 10.94 11.27 18.30
N VAL A 163 11.02 11.83 17.09
CA VAL A 163 11.79 11.26 15.97
C VAL A 163 13.28 11.32 16.29
N ALA A 164 13.93 10.14 16.20
CA ALA A 164 15.37 10.06 16.43
C ALA A 164 16.15 10.83 15.34
N PRO A 165 17.29 11.48 15.66
CA PRO A 165 18.05 12.27 14.69
C PRO A 165 18.43 11.52 13.42
N TYR A 166 18.74 10.22 13.51
CA TYR A 166 19.11 9.39 12.34
C TYR A 166 17.92 9.14 11.40
N ALA A 167 16.70 9.15 11.94
CA ALA A 167 15.47 8.87 11.18
C ALA A 167 14.81 10.14 10.64
N LEU A 168 15.27 11.32 11.05
CA LEU A 168 14.63 12.59 10.68
C LEU A 168 14.51 12.77 9.16
N PRO A 169 15.55 12.52 8.32
CA PRO A 169 15.42 12.64 6.87
C PRO A 169 14.36 11.69 6.29
N ALA A 170 14.36 10.44 6.76
CA ALA A 170 13.42 9.42 6.30
C ALA A 170 11.97 9.73 6.70
N MET A 171 11.77 10.17 7.94
CA MET A 171 10.44 10.54 8.44
C MET A 171 9.90 11.79 7.75
N THR A 172 10.76 12.80 7.51
CA THR A 172 10.37 14.01 6.75
C THR A 172 9.96 13.63 5.32
N TRP A 173 10.75 12.78 4.66
CA TRP A 173 10.43 12.27 3.34
C TRP A 173 9.13 11.46 3.34
N ALA A 174 8.96 10.53 4.28
CA ALA A 174 7.78 9.66 4.33
C ALA A 174 6.48 10.44 4.59
N VAL A 175 6.54 11.51 5.39
CA VAL A 175 5.41 12.42 5.61
C VAL A 175 5.13 13.25 4.35
N GLY A 176 6.18 13.77 3.72
CA GLY A 176 6.05 14.58 2.52
C GLY A 176 5.51 13.81 1.31
N GLU A 177 5.86 12.54 1.18
CA GLU A 177 5.32 11.63 0.15
C GLU A 177 4.00 10.96 0.57
N LEU A 178 3.44 11.34 1.73
CA LEU A 178 2.19 10.81 2.26
C LEU A 178 2.18 9.29 2.57
N PHE A 179 3.35 8.67 2.77
CA PHE A 179 3.40 7.29 3.30
C PHE A 179 3.01 7.23 4.77
N LEU A 180 3.35 8.28 5.52
CA LEU A 180 3.01 8.42 6.91
C LEU A 180 2.09 9.62 7.08
N THR A 181 0.82 9.33 7.19
CA THR A 181 -0.22 10.35 7.41
C THR A 181 -0.48 10.59 8.90
N GLY A 182 0.08 9.71 9.76
CA GLY A 182 -0.13 9.73 11.20
C GLY A 182 -1.55 9.34 11.60
N GLU A 183 -1.81 9.40 12.88
CA GLU A 183 -3.11 9.13 13.48
C GLU A 183 -3.62 10.35 14.22
N THR A 184 -4.93 10.54 14.26
CA THR A 184 -5.55 11.58 15.06
C THR A 184 -6.09 10.96 16.35
N ASN A 185 -5.62 11.43 17.51
CA ASN A 185 -6.09 10.95 18.80
C ASN A 185 -7.47 11.53 19.17
N GLU A 186 -8.03 11.09 20.28
CA GLU A 186 -9.34 11.54 20.78
C GLU A 186 -9.40 13.06 21.05
N ASN A 187 -8.25 13.71 21.25
CA ASN A 187 -8.15 15.17 21.47
C ASN A 187 -8.03 15.96 20.16
N GLY A 188 -8.01 15.29 19.00
CA GLY A 188 -7.81 15.92 17.70
C GLY A 188 -6.35 16.24 17.38
N GLU A 189 -5.39 15.70 18.14
CA GLU A 189 -3.96 15.87 17.87
C GLU A 189 -3.46 14.83 16.87
N ARG A 190 -2.69 15.26 15.89
CA ARG A 190 -2.02 14.37 14.93
C ARG A 190 -0.71 13.87 15.51
N LEU A 191 -0.52 12.54 15.46
CA LEU A 191 0.64 11.82 16.01
C LEU A 191 1.29 10.96 14.94
N LEU A 192 2.62 10.99 14.86
CA LEU A 192 3.42 10.08 13.99
C LEU A 192 3.70 8.75 14.68
N GLN A 193 3.79 8.75 16.00
CA GLN A 193 4.18 7.61 16.82
C GLN A 193 5.49 6.96 16.33
N PRO A 194 6.60 7.71 16.18
CA PRO A 194 7.80 7.25 15.46
C PRO A 194 8.46 6.04 16.11
N GLN A 195 8.30 5.87 17.41
CA GLN A 195 8.90 4.77 18.18
C GLN A 195 7.94 3.60 18.43
N ALA A 196 6.68 3.71 18.05
CA ALA A 196 5.75 2.60 18.12
C ALA A 196 6.20 1.47 17.17
N SER A 197 6.06 0.22 17.63
CA SER A 197 6.24 -0.95 16.77
C SER A 197 5.23 -0.93 15.65
N ILE A 198 5.64 -1.31 14.44
CA ILE A 198 4.69 -1.56 13.34
C ILE A 198 4.17 -2.98 13.40
N LEU A 199 2.95 -3.18 12.95
CA LEU A 199 2.35 -4.49 12.81
C LEU A 199 2.76 -5.15 11.48
N ARG A 200 2.67 -6.46 11.42
CA ARG A 200 2.99 -7.22 10.20
C ARG A 200 2.14 -6.79 9.01
N GLY A 201 0.86 -6.47 9.25
CA GLY A 201 -0.06 -5.97 8.24
C GLY A 201 0.25 -4.56 7.76
N GLU A 202 0.88 -3.71 8.57
CA GLU A 202 1.26 -2.34 8.18
C GLU A 202 2.46 -2.31 7.22
N MET A 203 3.35 -3.31 7.26
CA MET A 203 4.50 -3.34 6.34
C MET A 203 4.09 -3.38 4.86
N PRO A 204 3.16 -4.27 4.42
CA PRO A 204 2.66 -4.26 3.06
C PRO A 204 1.97 -2.96 2.67
N GLN A 205 1.22 -2.34 3.58
CA GLN A 205 0.55 -1.05 3.31
C GLN A 205 1.58 0.02 2.95
N LEU A 206 2.57 0.22 3.81
CA LEU A 206 3.63 1.20 3.58
C LEU A 206 4.46 0.87 2.32
N LEU A 207 4.74 -0.41 2.08
CA LEU A 207 5.48 -0.84 0.90
C LEU A 207 4.67 -0.68 -0.39
N ARG A 208 3.36 -0.92 -0.36
CA ARG A 208 2.48 -0.69 -1.52
C ARG A 208 2.37 0.78 -1.86
N GLN A 209 2.29 1.64 -0.85
CA GLN A 209 2.34 3.08 -1.05
C GLN A 209 3.69 3.50 -1.68
N TYR A 210 4.81 2.98 -1.17
CA TYR A 210 6.12 3.19 -1.78
C TYR A 210 6.14 2.75 -3.25
N ASP A 211 5.64 1.57 -3.55
CA ASP A 211 5.57 1.02 -4.92
C ASP A 211 4.76 1.92 -5.87
N CYS A 212 3.65 2.47 -5.38
CA CYS A 212 2.84 3.41 -6.16
C CYS A 212 3.50 4.79 -6.30
N LEU A 213 3.96 5.34 -5.19
CA LEU A 213 4.37 6.74 -5.08
C LEU A 213 5.78 6.98 -5.62
N VAL A 214 6.70 6.05 -5.40
CA VAL A 214 8.11 6.20 -5.77
C VAL A 214 8.45 5.43 -7.03
N GLU A 215 8.02 4.17 -7.12
CA GLU A 215 8.29 3.33 -8.28
C GLU A 215 7.31 3.61 -9.44
N GLY A 216 6.19 4.30 -9.16
CA GLY A 216 5.18 4.69 -10.15
C GLY A 216 4.39 3.50 -10.70
N ASN A 217 4.23 2.44 -9.92
CA ASN A 217 3.43 1.28 -10.30
C ASN A 217 1.96 1.53 -9.92
N PRO A 218 1.01 1.59 -10.88
CA PRO A 218 -0.40 1.81 -10.56
C PRO A 218 -0.94 0.68 -9.69
N ALA A 219 -1.78 1.02 -8.73
CA ALA A 219 -2.46 0.06 -7.89
C ALA A 219 -3.98 0.26 -7.92
N PRO A 220 -4.79 -0.80 -7.87
CA PRO A 220 -6.21 -0.66 -7.60
C PRO A 220 -6.39 -0.12 -6.18
N LEU A 221 -7.33 0.82 -6.01
CA LEU A 221 -7.65 1.37 -4.69
C LEU A 221 -8.60 0.44 -3.92
N TYR A 222 -9.52 -0.21 -4.64
CA TYR A 222 -10.48 -1.15 -4.07
C TYR A 222 -10.65 -2.37 -4.97
N ARG A 223 -11.09 -3.49 -4.37
CA ARG A 223 -11.50 -4.69 -5.07
C ARG A 223 -12.71 -5.30 -4.35
N PHE A 224 -13.89 -4.99 -4.84
CA PHE A 224 -15.13 -5.53 -4.31
C PHE A 224 -15.55 -6.77 -5.10
N ALA A 225 -15.91 -7.86 -4.41
CA ALA A 225 -16.66 -8.94 -5.01
C ALA A 225 -18.17 -8.57 -4.97
N ALA A 226 -18.85 -8.65 -6.12
CA ALA A 226 -20.23 -8.22 -6.21
C ALA A 226 -21.17 -9.05 -5.31
N GLU A 227 -20.81 -10.31 -5.07
CA GLU A 227 -21.52 -11.21 -4.17
C GLU A 227 -21.44 -10.79 -2.68
N ASP A 228 -20.44 -10.01 -2.29
CA ASP A 228 -20.28 -9.53 -0.93
C ASP A 228 -21.00 -8.20 -0.65
N VAL A 229 -21.52 -7.57 -1.70
CA VAL A 229 -22.26 -6.30 -1.57
C VAL A 229 -23.76 -6.57 -1.61
N THR A 230 -24.50 -5.98 -0.67
CA THR A 230 -25.96 -6.13 -0.58
C THR A 230 -26.71 -4.96 -1.20
N GLN A 231 -26.15 -3.75 -1.11
CA GLN A 231 -26.69 -2.57 -1.75
C GLN A 231 -25.62 -1.49 -1.94
N ILE A 232 -25.88 -0.58 -2.87
CA ILE A 232 -25.10 0.64 -3.05
C ILE A 232 -26.07 1.82 -3.06
N GLN A 233 -25.87 2.78 -2.17
CA GLN A 233 -26.64 4.01 -2.16
C GLN A 233 -25.80 5.13 -2.78
N LEU A 234 -26.22 5.60 -3.97
CA LEU A 234 -25.58 6.73 -4.66
C LEU A 234 -26.29 8.02 -4.29
N ARG A 235 -25.54 9.02 -3.86
CA ARG A 235 -26.03 10.37 -3.56
C ARG A 235 -25.33 11.38 -4.46
N ALA A 236 -26.10 12.12 -5.25
CA ALA A 236 -25.58 13.26 -5.99
C ALA A 236 -25.42 14.48 -5.09
N GLY A 237 -24.50 15.37 -5.41
CA GLY A 237 -24.32 16.64 -4.71
C GLY A 237 -25.55 17.55 -4.77
N THR A 238 -26.49 17.30 -5.71
CA THR A 238 -27.81 17.94 -5.80
C THR A 238 -28.81 17.46 -4.74
N GLY A 239 -28.46 16.39 -4.01
CA GLY A 239 -29.32 15.76 -3.00
C GLY A 239 -30.17 14.61 -3.52
N GLU A 240 -30.10 14.29 -4.81
CA GLU A 240 -30.77 13.10 -5.36
C GLU A 240 -30.10 11.83 -4.84
N VAL A 241 -30.91 10.81 -4.53
CA VAL A 241 -30.45 9.53 -4.00
C VAL A 241 -31.04 8.39 -4.81
N VAL A 242 -30.24 7.42 -5.19
CA VAL A 242 -30.67 6.14 -5.76
C VAL A 242 -30.05 4.99 -4.99
N THR A 243 -30.80 3.89 -4.83
CA THR A 243 -30.31 2.69 -4.16
C THR A 243 -30.31 1.54 -5.15
N LEU A 244 -29.13 1.02 -5.42
CA LEU A 244 -28.92 -0.16 -6.26
C LEU A 244 -29.02 -1.41 -5.37
N THR A 245 -29.94 -2.30 -5.72
CA THR A 245 -30.13 -3.60 -5.06
C THR A 245 -30.13 -4.75 -6.08
N ASP A 246 -30.24 -4.42 -7.38
CA ASP A 246 -30.12 -5.40 -8.45
C ASP A 246 -28.67 -5.85 -8.57
N PRO A 247 -28.37 -7.18 -8.51
CA PRO A 247 -27.01 -7.69 -8.57
C PRO A 247 -26.24 -7.28 -9.85
N ALA A 248 -26.95 -7.12 -10.98
CA ALA A 248 -26.30 -6.72 -12.23
C ALA A 248 -25.90 -5.24 -12.21
N GLU A 249 -26.71 -4.38 -11.60
CA GLU A 249 -26.35 -2.96 -11.43
C GLU A 249 -25.22 -2.78 -10.40
N ILE A 250 -25.26 -3.54 -9.29
CA ILE A 250 -24.17 -3.58 -8.32
C ILE A 250 -22.87 -4.00 -9.03
N ALA A 251 -22.89 -5.12 -9.78
CA ALA A 251 -21.71 -5.59 -10.49
C ALA A 251 -21.18 -4.56 -11.50
N ARG A 252 -22.08 -3.92 -12.27
CA ARG A 252 -21.71 -2.87 -13.23
C ARG A 252 -21.03 -1.65 -12.56
N PHE A 253 -21.51 -1.27 -11.38
CA PHE A 253 -20.91 -0.18 -10.61
C PHE A 253 -19.54 -0.57 -10.08
N LEU A 254 -19.46 -1.76 -9.45
CA LEU A 254 -18.22 -2.25 -8.85
C LEU A 254 -17.14 -2.56 -9.88
N GLU A 255 -17.50 -3.01 -11.09
CA GLU A 255 -16.54 -3.21 -12.18
C GLU A 255 -15.73 -1.94 -12.44
N ARG A 256 -16.38 -0.78 -12.47
CA ARG A 256 -15.70 0.49 -12.69
C ARG A 256 -14.89 0.94 -11.47
N VAL A 257 -15.43 0.79 -10.26
CA VAL A 257 -14.68 1.09 -9.03
C VAL A 257 -13.43 0.22 -8.91
N ASN A 258 -13.55 -1.07 -9.17
CA ASN A 258 -12.44 -2.02 -9.15
C ASN A 258 -11.38 -1.77 -10.24
N ALA A 259 -11.79 -1.18 -11.36
CA ALA A 259 -10.86 -0.82 -12.43
C ALA A 259 -10.11 0.49 -12.16
N PHE A 260 -10.51 1.25 -11.13
CA PHE A 260 -9.81 2.47 -10.76
C PHE A 260 -8.44 2.12 -10.17
N THR A 261 -7.39 2.58 -10.85
CA THR A 261 -6.02 2.47 -10.36
C THR A 261 -5.46 3.86 -10.10
N TYR A 262 -4.82 4.04 -8.98
CA TYR A 262 -4.20 5.31 -8.63
C TYR A 262 -2.67 5.25 -8.77
N THR A 263 -2.08 6.41 -8.94
CA THR A 263 -0.67 6.67 -8.79
C THR A 263 -0.48 7.73 -7.70
N SER A 264 0.74 8.22 -7.56
CA SER A 264 1.20 9.11 -6.50
C SER A 264 0.44 10.43 -6.30
N GLN A 265 -0.55 10.76 -7.10
CA GLN A 265 -1.23 12.04 -6.98
C GLN A 265 -2.44 11.92 -6.05
N TYR A 266 -2.33 12.57 -4.90
CA TYR A 266 -3.41 12.77 -3.97
C TYR A 266 -3.82 14.25 -4.00
N ASN A 267 -5.10 14.53 -4.17
CA ASN A 267 -5.64 15.88 -4.17
C ASN A 267 -6.35 16.15 -2.84
N PRO A 268 -5.75 16.87 -1.90
CA PRO A 268 -6.39 17.19 -0.62
C PRO A 268 -7.48 18.27 -0.74
N GLU A 269 -7.46 19.04 -1.86
CA GLU A 269 -8.48 20.04 -2.14
C GLU A 269 -9.30 19.57 -3.32
N PRO A 270 -10.56 19.14 -3.09
CA PRO A 270 -11.42 18.69 -4.17
C PRO A 270 -11.59 19.81 -5.22
N ALA A 271 -11.35 19.48 -6.48
CA ALA A 271 -11.62 20.37 -7.58
C ALA A 271 -13.12 20.73 -7.58
N GLY A 272 -13.46 22.01 -7.69
CA GLY A 272 -14.84 22.45 -7.76
C GLY A 272 -15.57 21.78 -8.94
N GLY A 273 -16.53 20.96 -8.66
CA GLY A 273 -17.32 20.19 -9.63
C GLY A 273 -18.52 19.52 -8.97
N PHE A 274 -19.15 18.60 -9.67
CA PHE A 274 -20.20 17.80 -9.06
C PHE A 274 -19.59 16.58 -8.37
N TYR A 275 -20.11 16.34 -7.17
CA TYR A 275 -19.73 15.23 -6.31
C TYR A 275 -20.79 14.17 -6.33
N TYR A 276 -20.36 12.92 -6.29
CA TYR A 276 -21.21 11.81 -5.96
C TYR A 276 -20.57 11.05 -4.78
N PHE A 277 -21.43 10.55 -3.92
CA PHE A 277 -21.04 9.67 -2.83
C PHE A 277 -21.69 8.30 -3.05
N ALA A 278 -20.94 7.24 -2.81
CA ALA A 278 -21.47 5.89 -2.83
C ALA A 278 -21.25 5.24 -1.46
N ASP A 279 -22.35 4.93 -0.78
CA ASP A 279 -22.33 4.13 0.43
C ASP A 279 -22.53 2.66 0.03
N ILE A 280 -21.46 1.88 0.06
CA ILE A 280 -21.42 0.45 -0.28
C ILE A 280 -21.67 -0.35 0.99
N THR A 281 -22.80 -1.06 1.06
CA THR A 281 -23.14 -1.92 2.20
C THR A 281 -22.72 -3.35 1.90
N MET A 282 -21.78 -3.85 2.70
CA MET A 282 -21.30 -5.21 2.62
C MET A 282 -22.29 -6.20 3.26
N ARG A 283 -22.20 -7.47 2.91
CA ARG A 283 -22.99 -8.55 3.51
C ARG A 283 -22.72 -8.71 5.02
N THR A 284 -21.57 -8.30 5.49
CA THR A 284 -21.22 -8.23 6.92
C THR A 284 -21.99 -7.15 7.68
N GLY A 285 -22.62 -6.22 6.97
CA GLY A 285 -23.27 -5.03 7.54
C GLY A 285 -22.36 -3.81 7.61
N GLU A 286 -21.09 -3.94 7.27
CA GLU A 286 -20.15 -2.81 7.13
C GLU A 286 -20.61 -1.91 5.99
N VAL A 287 -20.41 -0.60 6.14
CA VAL A 287 -20.71 0.40 5.11
C VAL A 287 -19.43 1.18 4.81
N LEU A 288 -18.99 1.09 3.55
CA LEU A 288 -17.90 1.90 3.05
C LEU A 288 -18.45 3.07 2.22
N GLN A 289 -17.99 4.26 2.53
CA GLN A 289 -18.31 5.46 1.77
C GLN A 289 -17.20 5.78 0.77
N LEU A 290 -17.55 5.92 -0.50
CA LEU A 290 -16.67 6.40 -1.56
C LEU A 290 -17.09 7.80 -1.98
N GLU A 291 -16.11 8.66 -2.20
CA GLU A 291 -16.28 9.95 -2.86
C GLU A 291 -15.82 9.84 -4.31
N LEU A 292 -16.72 10.17 -5.24
CA LEU A 292 -16.53 10.00 -6.67
C LEU A 292 -16.50 11.36 -7.36
N GLN A 293 -15.45 11.63 -8.09
CA GLN A 293 -15.30 12.76 -9.00
C GLN A 293 -14.88 12.24 -10.38
N PRO A 294 -14.95 13.03 -11.45
CA PRO A 294 -14.73 12.54 -12.81
C PRO A 294 -13.46 11.69 -12.99
N ASN A 295 -12.38 12.10 -12.36
CA ASN A 295 -11.08 11.42 -12.45
C ASN A 295 -10.45 11.15 -11.08
N GLU A 296 -11.26 11.16 -10.02
CA GLU A 296 -10.80 10.96 -8.66
C GLU A 296 -11.72 9.98 -7.92
N LEU A 297 -11.12 9.18 -7.07
CA LEU A 297 -11.80 8.31 -6.12
C LEU A 297 -11.14 8.51 -4.76
N ASN A 298 -11.92 8.96 -3.77
CA ASN A 298 -11.41 9.28 -2.43
C ASN A 298 -10.13 10.12 -2.47
N HIS A 299 -10.14 11.20 -3.26
CA HIS A 299 -9.01 12.12 -3.49
C HIS A 299 -7.79 11.54 -4.24
N HIS A 300 -7.80 10.27 -4.63
CA HIS A 300 -6.76 9.71 -5.49
C HIS A 300 -7.06 10.01 -6.95
N ILE A 301 -6.07 10.51 -7.67
CA ILE A 301 -6.20 10.92 -9.06
C ILE A 301 -5.70 9.81 -9.99
N LEU A 302 -6.38 9.62 -11.12
CA LEU A 302 -5.92 8.74 -12.19
C LEU A 302 -4.58 9.18 -12.77
N PRO A 303 -3.75 8.23 -13.28
CA PRO A 303 -2.56 8.58 -14.03
C PRO A 303 -2.88 9.49 -15.22
N PRO A 304 -1.98 10.43 -15.59
CA PRO A 304 -2.19 11.36 -16.72
C PRO A 304 -2.45 10.70 -18.07
N SER A 305 -2.12 9.42 -18.23
CA SER A 305 -2.35 8.63 -19.44
C SER A 305 -3.74 7.97 -19.51
N SER A 306 -4.56 8.15 -18.48
CA SER A 306 -5.89 7.55 -18.40
C SER A 306 -6.90 8.35 -19.23
N GLU A 307 -7.97 7.68 -19.66
CA GLU A 307 -9.09 8.35 -20.32
C GLU A 307 -9.70 9.40 -19.39
N GLN A 308 -10.06 10.55 -19.94
CA GLN A 308 -10.75 11.60 -19.21
C GLN A 308 -12.16 11.09 -18.81
N ASP A 309 -12.65 11.59 -17.67
CA ASP A 309 -13.99 11.31 -17.15
C ASP A 309 -14.25 9.84 -16.79
N PHE A 310 -13.35 9.23 -16.05
CA PHE A 310 -13.48 7.85 -15.58
C PHE A 310 -14.82 7.61 -14.86
N PHE A 311 -15.21 8.51 -13.92
CA PHE A 311 -16.54 8.55 -13.32
C PHE A 311 -17.33 9.69 -13.95
N SER A 312 -17.65 9.57 -15.26
CA SER A 312 -18.38 10.63 -15.95
C SER A 312 -19.77 10.87 -15.35
N GLN A 313 -20.24 12.12 -15.40
CA GLN A 313 -21.56 12.46 -14.93
C GLN A 313 -22.65 11.64 -15.65
N GLU A 314 -22.48 11.41 -16.96
CA GLU A 314 -23.42 10.60 -17.75
C GLU A 314 -23.48 9.16 -17.24
N TRP A 315 -22.34 8.54 -16.94
CA TRP A 315 -22.28 7.19 -16.39
C TRP A 315 -22.95 7.12 -15.01
N LEU A 316 -22.64 8.05 -14.11
CA LEU A 316 -23.26 8.09 -12.78
C LEU A 316 -24.78 8.35 -12.88
N GLN A 317 -25.21 9.28 -13.74
CA GLN A 317 -26.64 9.56 -13.96
C GLN A 317 -27.39 8.37 -14.57
N SER A 318 -26.72 7.47 -15.29
CA SER A 318 -27.35 6.26 -15.82
C SER A 318 -27.97 5.35 -14.76
N PHE A 319 -27.57 5.47 -13.52
CA PHE A 319 -28.14 4.73 -12.40
C PHE A 319 -29.42 5.39 -11.84
N TYR A 320 -29.62 6.70 -12.05
CA TYR A 320 -30.80 7.44 -11.54
C TYR A 320 -32.05 7.28 -12.42
N GLY A 321 -31.89 6.80 -13.65
CA GLY A 321 -32.99 6.59 -14.59
C GLY A 321 -33.61 5.20 -14.59
N THR A 322 -33.09 4.26 -13.81
CA THR A 322 -33.53 2.85 -13.82
C THR A 322 -34.54 2.49 -12.74
N THR A 323 -34.89 3.43 -11.87
CA THR A 323 -35.94 3.23 -10.85
C THR A 323 -37.32 3.55 -11.45
N THR A 324 -37.96 2.56 -12.10
CA THR A 324 -39.40 2.52 -12.38
C THR A 324 -40.01 1.34 -11.69
#